data_5eed4b5aea892b2f3dd92fdb24c49947
#
_entry.id   5eed4b5aea892b2f3dd92fdb24c49947
#
_cell.length_a   1.000
_cell.length_b   1.000
_cell.length_c   1.000
_cell.angle_alpha   90.00
_cell.angle_beta   90.00
_cell.angle_gamma   90.00
#
_symmetry.space_group_name_H-M   'P 1'
#
loop_
_entity.id
_entity.type
_entity.pdbx_description
1 polymer ?
#
loop_
_entity_poly.entity_id
_entity_poly.type
_entity_poly.pdbx_seq_one_letter_code
_entity_poly.pdbx_strand_id
1 'polypeptide(L)'
;YSHRLGTQLTKLRKGGKVTVQADGSYRMENGVPFEGKRGARIFVTATAPPEFTLDNYKTVLISGDATDNLAKAFFNTLTVTIPATIIPILIAAFAAYALAWMDFPGRALLIAFIVALLVVPLQLALIPLLRLHLGIGIGKGYIGVWLAHTGFGLPLAIYLLRNYMVGLPR
;
A
#
# COMPACT_ATOMS: atom_id res chain seq x y z
N TYR A 1 6.59 20.19 8.59
CA TYR A 1 7.05 21.53 8.97
C TYR A 1 8.50 21.53 9.47
N SER A 2 8.83 20.62 10.31
CA SER A 2 10.16 20.46 10.88
C SER A 2 11.22 20.09 9.85
N HIS A 3 10.85 19.45 8.77
CA HIS A 3 11.80 18.83 7.86
C HIS A 3 12.69 19.82 7.10
N ARG A 4 12.16 20.94 6.67
CA ARG A 4 12.97 21.96 5.99
C ARG A 4 13.70 22.88 6.94
N LEU A 5 13.15 23.09 8.09
CA LEU A 5 13.76 23.89 9.15
C LEU A 5 14.79 23.09 9.92
N GLY A 6 14.52 21.81 10.15
CA GLY A 6 15.38 20.93 10.95
C GLY A 6 16.71 20.57 10.32
N THR A 7 16.91 20.81 9.07
CA THR A 7 18.14 20.41 8.39
C THR A 7 19.30 21.39 8.55
N GLN A 8 19.08 22.54 9.22
CA GLN A 8 20.13 23.55 9.31
C GLN A 8 20.41 23.99 10.72
N LEU A 9 20.83 23.05 11.48
CA LEU A 9 20.98 23.30 12.86
C LEU A 9 22.42 23.44 13.14
N THR A 10 22.80 24.56 13.46
CA THR A 10 24.11 24.80 13.99
C THR A 10 24.07 24.65 15.47
N LYS A 11 24.97 23.85 15.98
CA LYS A 11 25.39 24.01 17.34
C LYS A 11 26.08 25.38 17.39
N LEU A 12 25.34 26.39 17.84
CA LEU A 12 25.91 27.68 18.06
C LEU A 12 26.99 27.54 19.12
N ARG A 13 28.20 27.56 18.70
CA ARG A 13 29.39 27.39 19.58
C ARG A 13 29.59 28.54 20.57
N LYS A 14 28.86 29.62 20.46
CA LYS A 14 28.97 30.77 21.36
C LYS A 14 27.59 31.39 21.56
N GLY A 15 26.76 30.79 22.38
CA GLY A 15 25.73 31.45 23.19
C GLY A 15 24.71 32.38 22.50
N GLY A 16 24.64 32.46 21.20
CA GLY A 16 23.67 33.28 20.48
C GLY A 16 22.42 32.50 20.11
N LYS A 17 21.24 33.01 20.40
CA LYS A 17 19.98 32.47 19.91
C LYS A 17 19.77 32.88 18.46
N VAL A 18 19.23 31.98 17.67
CA VAL A 18 18.80 32.26 16.29
C VAL A 18 17.30 32.38 16.28
N THR A 19 16.79 33.48 15.76
CA THR A 19 15.36 33.69 15.55
C THR A 19 15.01 33.44 14.08
N VAL A 20 13.87 32.80 13.88
CA VAL A 20 13.32 32.59 12.53
C VAL A 20 12.33 33.71 12.26
N GLN A 21 12.53 34.42 11.17
CA GLN A 21 11.63 35.48 10.73
C GLN A 21 10.42 34.88 9.99
N ALA A 22 9.37 35.67 9.84
CA ALA A 22 8.15 35.25 9.14
C ALA A 22 8.38 34.90 7.65
N ASP A 23 9.44 35.44 7.06
CA ASP A 23 9.88 35.13 5.68
C ASP A 23 10.71 33.85 5.58
N GLY A 24 10.94 33.15 6.69
CA GLY A 24 11.76 31.95 6.73
C GLY A 24 13.27 32.20 6.82
N SER A 25 13.72 33.45 6.91
CA SER A 25 15.14 33.78 7.10
C SER A 25 15.56 33.61 8.56
N TYR A 26 16.84 33.33 8.77
CA TYR A 26 17.43 33.14 10.10
C TYR A 26 18.26 34.36 10.47
N ARG A 27 18.01 34.92 11.64
CA ARG A 27 18.85 35.99 12.20
C ARG A 27 19.37 35.62 13.58
N MET A 28 20.57 36.04 13.86
CA MET A 28 21.14 35.94 15.20
C MET A 28 20.52 37.01 16.11
N GLU A 29 20.58 36.79 17.40
CA GLU A 29 20.04 37.73 18.43
C GLU A 29 20.62 39.15 18.32
N ASN A 30 21.81 39.29 17.75
CA ASN A 30 22.45 40.55 17.42
C ASN A 30 22.01 41.20 16.11
N GLY A 31 20.99 40.66 15.44
CA GLY A 31 20.45 41.18 14.19
C GLY A 31 21.27 40.87 12.91
N VAL A 32 22.37 40.15 13.05
CA VAL A 32 23.21 39.74 11.89
C VAL A 32 22.56 38.57 11.20
N PRO A 33 22.56 38.54 9.83
CA PRO A 33 22.09 37.37 9.08
C PRO A 33 22.93 36.14 9.44
N PHE A 34 22.27 35.01 9.65
CA PHE A 34 22.95 33.75 9.95
C PHE A 34 23.43 33.09 8.64
N GLU A 35 24.73 33.00 8.47
CA GLU A 35 25.33 32.23 7.39
C GLU A 35 25.89 30.91 7.92
N GLY A 36 25.15 29.84 7.74
CA GLY A 36 25.57 28.50 8.14
C GLY A 36 26.27 27.74 7.02
N LYS A 37 27.31 27.00 7.36
CA LYS A 37 27.89 26.04 6.43
C LYS A 37 26.91 24.90 6.14
N ARG A 38 26.87 24.44 4.91
CA ARG A 38 26.05 23.31 4.46
C ARG A 38 26.23 22.09 5.39
N GLY A 39 25.16 21.59 5.98
CA GLY A 39 25.20 20.44 6.91
C GLY A 39 25.28 20.78 8.39
N ALA A 40 25.27 22.04 8.77
CA ALA A 40 25.20 22.44 10.17
C ALA A 40 23.81 22.18 10.76
N ARG A 41 23.72 21.70 12.02
CA ARG A 41 22.45 21.42 12.70
C ARG A 41 22.10 22.56 13.68
N ILE A 42 20.89 23.09 13.60
CA ILE A 42 20.38 24.13 14.51
C ILE A 42 19.25 23.57 15.41
N PHE A 43 19.25 23.81 16.67
CA PHE A 43 18.14 23.50 17.56
C PHE A 43 17.33 24.77 17.77
N VAL A 44 16.11 24.81 17.28
CA VAL A 44 15.19 25.92 17.50
C VAL A 44 14.22 25.51 18.60
N THR A 45 14.19 26.25 19.69
CA THR A 45 13.16 26.08 20.70
C THR A 45 11.92 26.81 20.21
N ALA A 46 10.81 26.08 20.04
CA ALA A 46 9.53 26.71 19.71
C ALA A 46 9.08 27.57 20.90
N THR A 47 8.99 28.88 20.70
CA THR A 47 8.52 29.83 21.70
C THR A 47 7.01 30.05 21.66
N ALA A 48 6.34 29.55 20.60
CA ALA A 48 4.90 29.65 20.47
C ALA A 48 4.21 28.31 20.85
N PRO A 49 3.02 28.36 21.45
CA PRO A 49 2.24 27.18 21.69
C PRO A 49 1.95 26.48 20.35
N PRO A 50 1.83 25.13 20.34
CA PRO A 50 1.55 24.41 19.12
C PRO A 50 0.21 24.86 18.53
N GLU A 51 0.24 25.38 17.34
CA GLU A 51 -0.98 25.68 16.59
C GLU A 51 -1.50 24.39 15.96
N PHE A 52 -2.66 23.95 16.43
CA PHE A 52 -3.33 22.79 15.84
C PHE A 52 -4.06 23.23 14.58
N THR A 53 -3.51 22.92 13.41
CA THR A 53 -4.12 23.17 12.12
C THR A 53 -4.37 21.86 11.40
N LEU A 54 -5.42 21.85 10.55
CA LEU A 54 -5.71 20.72 9.65
C LEU A 54 -4.97 20.83 8.31
N ASP A 55 -4.12 21.82 8.14
CA ASP A 55 -3.42 22.09 6.89
C ASP A 55 -2.49 20.95 6.47
N ASN A 56 -1.90 20.25 7.43
CA ASN A 56 -1.09 19.06 7.15
C ASN A 56 -1.94 17.96 6.50
N TYR A 57 -3.15 17.73 7.00
CA TYR A 57 -4.08 16.74 6.41
C TYR A 57 -4.54 17.18 5.03
N LYS A 58 -4.86 18.45 4.86
CA LYS A 58 -5.23 19.01 3.56
C LYS A 58 -4.10 18.89 2.55
N THR A 59 -2.87 19.16 2.95
CA THR A 59 -1.68 19.03 2.11
C THR A 59 -1.44 17.57 1.71
N VAL A 60 -1.58 16.63 2.63
CA VAL A 60 -1.37 15.21 2.36
C VAL A 60 -2.51 14.61 1.52
N LEU A 61 -3.76 15.04 1.76
CA LEU A 61 -4.92 14.47 1.08
C LEU A 61 -5.14 15.07 -0.32
N ILE A 62 -4.92 16.38 -0.49
CA ILE A 62 -5.39 17.13 -1.67
C ILE A 62 -4.26 17.82 -2.42
N SER A 63 -3.29 18.38 -1.72
CA SER A 63 -2.22 19.20 -2.30
C SER A 63 -0.94 18.39 -2.38
N GLY A 64 -0.74 17.65 -3.41
CA GLY A 64 0.54 17.07 -3.69
C GLY A 64 0.79 17.13 -5.18
N ASP A 65 2.03 17.24 -5.59
CA ASP A 65 2.44 16.80 -6.90
C ASP A 65 1.85 15.39 -7.13
N ALA A 66 1.44 15.10 -8.36
CA ALA A 66 0.61 13.94 -8.73
C ALA A 66 1.10 12.56 -8.22
N THR A 67 2.28 12.49 -7.62
CA THR A 67 2.88 11.29 -7.03
C THR A 67 2.54 11.08 -5.55
N ASP A 68 2.23 12.13 -4.79
CA ASP A 68 2.12 12.08 -3.33
C ASP A 68 0.69 12.29 -2.82
N ASN A 69 -0.30 12.25 -3.70
CA ASN A 69 -1.69 12.47 -3.32
C ASN A 69 -2.27 11.19 -2.70
N LEU A 70 -2.45 11.20 -1.39
CA LEU A 70 -2.99 10.07 -0.62
C LEU A 70 -4.40 9.67 -1.10
N ALA A 71 -5.23 10.63 -1.53
CA ALA A 71 -6.54 10.34 -2.08
C ALA A 71 -6.43 9.48 -3.35
N LYS A 72 -5.52 9.82 -4.26
CA LYS A 72 -5.26 9.01 -5.46
C LYS A 72 -4.75 7.61 -5.12
N ALA A 73 -3.83 7.50 -4.14
CA ALA A 73 -3.34 6.22 -3.66
C ALA A 73 -4.48 5.38 -3.06
N PHE A 74 -5.38 5.99 -2.30
CA PHE A 74 -6.56 5.34 -1.73
C PHE A 74 -7.49 4.78 -2.82
N PHE A 75 -7.83 5.58 -3.83
CA PHE A 75 -8.67 5.12 -4.94
C PHE A 75 -7.99 4.04 -5.78
N ASN A 76 -6.68 4.13 -6.00
CA ASN A 76 -5.92 3.07 -6.65
C ASN A 76 -5.99 1.76 -5.85
N THR A 77 -5.84 1.85 -4.53
CA THR A 77 -5.97 0.68 -3.64
C THR A 77 -7.37 0.06 -3.73
N LEU A 78 -8.42 0.86 -3.71
CA LEU A 78 -9.80 0.37 -3.89
C LEU A 78 -9.98 -0.31 -5.24
N THR A 79 -9.46 0.29 -6.31
CA THR A 79 -9.54 -0.26 -7.67
C THR A 79 -8.84 -1.61 -7.77
N VAL A 80 -7.76 -1.82 -7.06
CA VAL A 80 -7.08 -3.11 -7.01
C VAL A 80 -7.82 -4.08 -6.09
N THR A 81 -8.15 -3.68 -4.89
CA THR A 81 -8.62 -4.58 -3.82
C THR A 81 -10.03 -5.11 -4.08
N ILE A 82 -10.96 -4.25 -4.52
CA ILE A 82 -12.35 -4.65 -4.70
C ILE A 82 -12.49 -5.77 -5.74
N PRO A 83 -11.98 -5.64 -6.98
CA PRO A 83 -12.07 -6.74 -7.95
C PRO A 83 -11.23 -7.95 -7.56
N ALA A 84 -10.01 -7.73 -7.01
CA ALA A 84 -9.15 -8.82 -6.57
C ALA A 84 -9.75 -9.67 -5.44
N THR A 85 -10.73 -9.14 -4.71
CA THR A 85 -11.46 -9.88 -3.66
C THR A 85 -12.74 -10.49 -4.21
N ILE A 86 -13.55 -9.71 -4.93
CA ILE A 86 -14.88 -10.15 -5.38
C ILE A 86 -14.77 -11.25 -6.45
N ILE A 87 -13.90 -11.10 -7.42
CA ILE A 87 -13.78 -12.04 -8.55
C ILE A 87 -13.46 -13.46 -8.04
N PRO A 88 -12.38 -13.69 -7.25
CA PRO A 88 -12.09 -15.05 -6.79
C PRO A 88 -13.16 -15.61 -5.86
N ILE A 89 -13.80 -14.80 -5.02
CA ILE A 89 -14.87 -15.27 -4.13
C ILE A 89 -16.09 -15.74 -4.92
N LEU A 90 -16.52 -15.00 -5.93
CA LEU A 90 -17.65 -15.38 -6.77
C LEU A 90 -17.35 -16.68 -7.53
N ILE A 91 -16.20 -16.78 -8.18
CA ILE A 91 -15.80 -17.99 -8.89
C ILE A 91 -15.71 -19.19 -7.93
N ALA A 92 -15.09 -18.96 -6.76
CA ALA A 92 -14.96 -20.00 -5.74
C ALA A 92 -16.31 -20.47 -5.19
N ALA A 93 -17.29 -19.57 -5.05
CA ALA A 93 -18.61 -19.91 -4.56
C ALA A 93 -19.34 -20.88 -5.53
N PHE A 94 -19.31 -20.59 -6.83
CA PHE A 94 -19.89 -21.48 -7.85
C PHE A 94 -19.15 -22.82 -7.92
N ALA A 95 -17.82 -22.79 -7.90
CA ALA A 95 -17.01 -24.00 -7.92
C ALA A 95 -17.23 -24.84 -6.65
N ALA A 96 -17.27 -24.22 -5.48
CA ALA A 96 -17.55 -24.91 -4.22
C ALA A 96 -18.94 -25.49 -4.17
N TYR A 97 -19.95 -24.80 -4.70
CA TYR A 97 -21.31 -25.32 -4.83
C TYR A 97 -21.33 -26.61 -5.65
N ALA A 98 -20.73 -26.59 -6.85
CA ALA A 98 -20.66 -27.77 -7.71
C ALA A 98 -19.92 -28.93 -7.04
N LEU A 99 -18.79 -28.64 -6.39
CA LEU A 99 -17.98 -29.64 -5.70
C LEU A 99 -18.59 -30.14 -4.38
N ALA A 100 -19.52 -29.41 -3.76
CA ALA A 100 -20.19 -29.83 -2.54
C ALA A 100 -21.46 -30.66 -2.84
N TRP A 101 -22.26 -30.24 -3.81
CA TRP A 101 -23.63 -30.72 -3.95
C TRP A 101 -23.96 -31.40 -5.28
N MET A 102 -23.10 -31.24 -6.31
CA MET A 102 -23.30 -31.90 -7.59
C MET A 102 -22.48 -33.17 -7.70
N ASP A 103 -23.08 -34.23 -8.26
CA ASP A 103 -22.39 -35.47 -8.55
C ASP A 103 -22.01 -35.50 -10.01
N PHE A 104 -20.70 -35.53 -10.32
CA PHE A 104 -20.17 -35.64 -11.66
C PHE A 104 -18.86 -36.46 -11.66
N PRO A 105 -18.55 -37.12 -12.81
CA PRO A 105 -17.33 -37.91 -12.93
C PRO A 105 -16.09 -36.99 -12.80
N GLY A 106 -15.07 -37.48 -12.06
CA GLY A 106 -13.83 -36.71 -11.88
C GLY A 106 -13.84 -35.70 -10.70
N ARG A 107 -14.96 -35.55 -9.96
CA ARG A 107 -15.07 -34.64 -8.79
C ARG A 107 -13.96 -34.87 -7.77
N ALA A 108 -13.67 -36.11 -7.40
CA ALA A 108 -12.63 -36.43 -6.44
C ALA A 108 -11.24 -36.02 -6.93
N LEU A 109 -10.95 -36.24 -8.22
CA LEU A 109 -9.70 -35.85 -8.84
C LEU A 109 -9.53 -34.33 -8.86
N LEU A 110 -10.62 -33.58 -9.17
CA LEU A 110 -10.60 -32.13 -9.18
C LEU A 110 -10.36 -31.57 -7.77
N ILE A 111 -10.96 -32.14 -6.74
CA ILE A 111 -10.69 -31.77 -5.35
C ILE A 111 -9.23 -32.05 -4.98
N ALA A 112 -8.71 -33.21 -5.32
CA ALA A 112 -7.31 -33.56 -5.08
C ALA A 112 -6.35 -32.58 -5.80
N PHE A 113 -6.68 -32.19 -7.03
CA PHE A 113 -5.91 -31.21 -7.79
C PHE A 113 -5.92 -29.82 -7.12
N ILE A 114 -7.09 -29.34 -6.66
CA ILE A 114 -7.21 -28.07 -5.94
C ILE A 114 -6.36 -28.08 -4.66
N VAL A 115 -6.40 -29.18 -3.91
CA VAL A 115 -5.57 -29.34 -2.70
C VAL A 115 -4.08 -29.38 -3.05
N ALA A 116 -3.71 -30.03 -4.14
CA ALA A 116 -2.32 -30.08 -4.60
C ALA A 116 -1.79 -28.68 -4.97
N LEU A 117 -2.64 -27.82 -5.55
CA LEU A 117 -2.26 -26.43 -5.86
C LEU A 117 -1.95 -25.60 -4.62
N LEU A 118 -2.52 -25.93 -3.45
CA LEU A 118 -2.20 -25.23 -2.19
C LEU A 118 -0.77 -25.46 -1.71
N VAL A 119 -0.14 -26.56 -2.14
CA VAL A 119 1.23 -26.90 -1.77
C VAL A 119 2.25 -26.16 -2.64
N VAL A 120 1.84 -25.62 -3.78
CA VAL A 120 2.76 -24.89 -4.67
C VAL A 120 3.23 -23.59 -4.02
N PRO A 121 4.55 -23.40 -3.80
CA PRO A 121 5.05 -22.17 -3.23
C PRO A 121 4.79 -20.98 -4.18
N LEU A 122 4.09 -19.98 -3.68
CA LEU A 122 3.74 -18.77 -4.44
C LEU A 122 4.95 -18.11 -5.10
N GLN A 123 6.08 -18.08 -4.40
CA GLN A 123 7.31 -17.45 -4.85
C GLN A 123 7.87 -18.07 -6.14
N LEU A 124 7.68 -19.38 -6.34
CA LEU A 124 8.14 -20.07 -7.56
C LEU A 124 7.27 -19.72 -8.77
N ALA A 125 6.00 -19.42 -8.54
CA ALA A 125 5.04 -19.13 -9.62
C ALA A 125 5.07 -17.65 -10.08
N LEU A 126 5.59 -16.72 -9.27
CA LEU A 126 5.56 -15.29 -9.60
C LEU A 126 6.31 -14.92 -10.88
N ILE A 127 7.52 -15.47 -11.08
CA ILE A 127 8.34 -15.16 -12.27
C ILE A 127 7.72 -15.72 -13.54
N PRO A 128 7.33 -17.01 -13.60
CA PRO A 128 6.60 -17.56 -14.75
C PRO A 128 5.31 -16.82 -15.06
N LEU A 129 4.52 -16.46 -14.03
CA LEU A 129 3.29 -15.70 -14.19
C LEU A 129 3.52 -14.32 -14.80
N LEU A 130 4.53 -13.59 -14.33
CA LEU A 130 4.88 -12.28 -14.89
C LEU A 130 5.27 -12.40 -16.37
N ARG A 131 6.06 -13.43 -16.73
CA ARG A 131 6.42 -13.69 -18.13
C ARG A 131 5.22 -14.01 -18.99
N LEU A 132 4.28 -14.80 -18.49
CA LEU A 132 3.02 -15.11 -19.16
C LEU A 132 2.23 -13.81 -19.39
N HIS A 133 2.03 -12.99 -18.36
CA HIS A 133 1.29 -11.73 -18.47
C HIS A 133 1.91 -10.76 -19.50
N LEU A 134 3.25 -10.70 -19.54
CA LEU A 134 3.95 -9.90 -20.54
C LEU A 134 3.76 -10.48 -21.95
N GLY A 135 3.81 -11.82 -22.09
CA GLY A 135 3.67 -12.50 -23.38
C GLY A 135 2.28 -12.36 -24.00
N ILE A 136 1.23 -12.30 -23.18
CA ILE A 136 -0.16 -12.10 -23.63
C ILE A 136 -0.61 -10.63 -23.66
N GLY A 137 0.31 -9.70 -23.35
CA GLY A 137 0.06 -8.27 -23.51
C GLY A 137 -0.70 -7.57 -22.37
N ILE A 138 -1.05 -8.29 -21.27
CA ILE A 138 -1.70 -7.66 -20.10
C ILE A 138 -0.73 -6.99 -19.12
N GLY A 139 0.56 -7.23 -19.29
CA GLY A 139 1.66 -6.49 -18.67
C GLY A 139 1.51 -6.19 -17.18
N LYS A 140 1.83 -4.95 -16.80
CA LYS A 140 1.81 -4.45 -15.41
C LYS A 140 0.52 -3.70 -15.05
N GLY A 141 -0.60 -4.01 -15.73
CA GLY A 141 -1.88 -3.33 -15.50
C GLY A 141 -2.72 -3.94 -14.37
N TYR A 142 -3.82 -3.29 -14.05
CA TYR A 142 -4.79 -3.77 -13.05
C TYR A 142 -5.31 -5.17 -13.35
N ILE A 143 -5.58 -5.47 -14.62
CA ILE A 143 -6.07 -6.79 -15.06
C ILE A 143 -5.09 -7.90 -14.67
N GLY A 144 -3.79 -7.69 -14.88
CA GLY A 144 -2.76 -8.64 -14.49
C GLY A 144 -2.76 -8.91 -12.99
N VAL A 145 -2.94 -7.86 -12.17
CA VAL A 145 -3.02 -7.99 -10.71
C VAL A 145 -4.28 -8.74 -10.29
N TRP A 146 -5.44 -8.43 -10.86
CA TRP A 146 -6.71 -9.11 -10.55
C TRP A 146 -6.66 -10.60 -10.91
N LEU A 147 -6.12 -10.94 -12.08
CA LEU A 147 -5.96 -12.33 -12.52
C LEU A 147 -4.96 -13.10 -11.65
N ALA A 148 -3.85 -12.47 -11.27
CA ALA A 148 -2.89 -13.09 -10.37
C ALA A 148 -3.51 -13.39 -9.00
N HIS A 149 -4.20 -12.43 -8.38
CA HIS A 149 -4.89 -12.64 -7.11
C HIS A 149 -5.98 -13.70 -7.22
N THR A 150 -6.74 -13.71 -8.33
CA THR A 150 -7.73 -14.73 -8.58
C THR A 150 -7.09 -16.11 -8.69
N GLY A 151 -6.06 -16.26 -9.53
CA GLY A 151 -5.40 -17.55 -9.73
C GLY A 151 -4.82 -18.14 -8.45
N PHE A 152 -4.17 -17.34 -7.64
CA PHE A 152 -3.58 -17.80 -6.37
C PHE A 152 -4.59 -17.95 -5.23
N GLY A 153 -5.64 -17.12 -5.22
CA GLY A 153 -6.66 -17.16 -4.17
C GLY A 153 -7.70 -18.27 -4.35
N LEU A 154 -7.98 -18.67 -5.60
CA LEU A 154 -9.02 -19.65 -5.93
C LEU A 154 -8.89 -20.98 -5.21
N PRO A 155 -7.72 -21.67 -5.16
CA PRO A 155 -7.63 -22.97 -4.55
C PRO A 155 -8.04 -22.96 -3.07
N LEU A 156 -7.55 -21.98 -2.32
CA LEU A 156 -7.88 -21.84 -0.90
C LEU A 156 -9.35 -21.47 -0.69
N ALA A 157 -9.86 -20.52 -1.48
CA ALA A 157 -11.25 -20.08 -1.38
C ALA A 157 -12.23 -21.22 -1.71
N ILE A 158 -11.97 -22.00 -2.77
CA ILE A 158 -12.79 -23.17 -3.13
C ILE A 158 -12.74 -24.22 -2.03
N TYR A 159 -11.55 -24.53 -1.53
CA TYR A 159 -11.39 -25.53 -0.46
C TYR A 159 -12.18 -25.15 0.80
N LEU A 160 -12.06 -23.91 1.27
CA LEU A 160 -12.76 -23.43 2.47
C LEU A 160 -14.28 -23.39 2.26
N LEU A 161 -14.74 -22.80 1.16
CA LEU A 161 -16.18 -22.71 0.86
C LEU A 161 -16.81 -24.09 0.65
N ARG A 162 -16.14 -24.98 -0.06
CA ARG A 162 -16.62 -26.35 -0.25
C ARG A 162 -16.76 -27.09 1.07
N ASN A 163 -15.76 -27.01 1.97
CA ASN A 163 -15.83 -27.68 3.26
C ASN A 163 -16.95 -27.09 4.13
N TYR A 164 -17.18 -25.79 4.06
CA TYR A 164 -18.33 -25.16 4.73
C TYR A 164 -19.67 -25.66 4.17
N MET A 165 -19.81 -25.66 2.83
CA MET A 165 -21.06 -26.07 2.18
C MET A 165 -21.43 -27.54 2.41
N VAL A 166 -20.45 -28.44 2.51
CA VAL A 166 -20.69 -29.86 2.83
C VAL A 166 -21.30 -30.04 4.22
N GLY A 167 -21.01 -29.15 5.17
CA GLY A 167 -21.56 -29.19 6.52
C GLY A 167 -22.98 -28.60 6.65
N LEU A 168 -23.53 -27.98 5.60
CA LEU A 168 -24.86 -27.39 5.62
C LEU A 168 -25.92 -28.46 5.30
N PRO A 169 -27.10 -28.44 6.00
CA PRO A 169 -28.24 -29.28 5.62
C PRO A 169 -28.74 -28.89 4.22
N ARG A 170 -29.08 -29.91 3.42
CA ARG A 170 -29.67 -29.74 2.07
C ARG A 170 -31.12 -29.28 2.16
#